data_bc4ab14e4ae326f07f5148d27abf3f0d
#
_entry.id   bc4ab14e4ae326f07f5148d27abf3f0d
#
_cell.length_a   1.000
_cell.length_b   1.000
_cell.length_c   1.000
_cell.angle_alpha   90.00
_cell.angle_beta   90.00
_cell.angle_gamma   90.00
#
_symmetry.space_group_name_H-M   'P 1'
#
loop_
_entity.id
_entity.type
_entity.pdbx_description
1 polymer ?
#
loop_
_entity_poly.entity_id
_entity_poly.type
_entity_poly.pdbx_seq_one_letter_code
_entity_poly.pdbx_strand_id
1 'polypeptide(L)'
;HEFNPAHSHSGIFSFILFIQVPFLIQDEMNNPKSRHSNSPLSGFLQFLHLEQASRGGIGEHNVPVDRTYEGKGFLFPAFLKHVVYPFYTTDKPRITMSGNIYAV
;
A
#
# COMPACT_ATOMS: atom_id res chain seq x y z
N HIS A 1 -10.92 -4.99 7.90
CA HIS A 1 -9.51 -5.44 8.00
C HIS A 1 -9.12 -6.27 6.79
N GLU A 2 -9.41 -5.73 5.61
CA GLU A 2 -9.02 -6.39 4.37
C GLU A 2 -7.51 -6.30 4.17
N PHE A 3 -6.96 -7.38 3.68
CA PHE A 3 -5.55 -7.48 3.37
C PHE A 3 -5.38 -7.98 1.95
N ASN A 4 -4.70 -7.20 1.14
CA ASN A 4 -4.35 -7.59 -0.21
C ASN A 4 -2.89 -8.04 -0.24
N PRO A 5 -2.63 -9.32 -0.48
CA PRO A 5 -1.25 -9.81 -0.55
C PRO A 5 -0.50 -9.19 -1.73
N ALA A 6 0.81 -9.32 -1.72
CA ALA A 6 1.65 -8.82 -2.80
C ALA A 6 1.23 -9.42 -4.14
N HIS A 7 0.98 -8.58 -5.13
CA HIS A 7 0.51 -9.03 -6.43
C HIS A 7 0.91 -8.04 -7.52
N SER A 8 0.75 -8.46 -8.77
CA SER A 8 0.93 -7.60 -9.93
C SER A 8 -0.26 -7.75 -10.86
N HIS A 9 -0.45 -6.77 -11.72
CA HIS A 9 -1.57 -6.73 -12.66
C HIS A 9 -1.04 -6.81 -14.09
N SER A 10 -1.89 -7.23 -15.01
CA SER A 10 -1.62 -7.11 -16.43
C SER A 10 -1.86 -5.67 -16.88
N GLY A 11 -1.28 -5.29 -18.03
CA GLY A 11 -1.39 -3.94 -18.58
C GLY A 11 -0.06 -3.20 -18.55
N ILE A 12 -0.08 -1.91 -18.92
CA ILE A 12 1.12 -1.07 -18.94
C ILE A 12 1.27 -0.32 -17.62
N PHE A 13 0.18 0.30 -17.16
CA PHE A 13 0.17 1.03 -15.90
C PHE A 13 -1.01 0.58 -15.05
N SER A 14 -0.82 0.72 -13.75
CA SER A 14 -1.89 0.57 -12.77
C SER A 14 -2.06 1.87 -12.00
N PHE A 15 -3.24 2.10 -11.49
CA PHE A 15 -3.49 3.24 -10.61
C PHE A 15 -4.30 2.83 -9.40
N ILE A 16 -4.16 3.60 -8.34
CA ILE A 16 -4.96 3.47 -7.13
C ILE A 16 -5.31 4.87 -6.64
N LEU A 17 -6.60 5.10 -6.38
CA LEU A 17 -7.10 6.35 -5.81
C LEU A 17 -7.67 6.07 -4.43
N PHE A 18 -7.34 6.92 -3.47
CA PHE A 18 -7.82 6.77 -2.09
C PHE A 18 -9.06 7.63 -1.90
N ILE A 19 -10.21 6.96 -1.73
CA ILE A 19 -11.51 7.62 -1.57
C ILE A 19 -11.78 7.88 -0.09
N GLN A 20 -11.59 6.86 0.74
CA GLN A 20 -11.78 6.95 2.18
C GLN A 20 -10.67 6.21 2.89
N VAL A 21 -9.98 6.90 3.78
CA VAL A 21 -8.93 6.31 4.62
C VAL A 21 -9.20 6.73 6.06
N PRO A 22 -9.89 5.89 6.84
CA PRO A 22 -10.48 6.30 8.12
C PRO A 22 -9.53 6.26 9.31
N PHE A 23 -8.23 6.43 9.10
CA PHE A 23 -7.26 6.38 10.18
C PHE A 23 -6.10 7.35 9.91
N LEU A 24 -5.32 7.62 10.97
CA LEU A 24 -4.05 8.33 10.87
C LEU A 24 -2.93 7.32 11.10
N ILE A 25 -1.84 7.48 10.36
CA ILE A 25 -0.71 6.55 10.44
C ILE A 25 -0.08 6.56 11.83
N GLN A 26 -0.06 7.73 12.47
CA GLN A 26 0.44 7.86 13.83
C GLN A 26 -0.30 6.94 14.80
N ASP A 27 -1.63 6.89 14.69
CA ASP A 27 -2.45 6.04 15.55
C ASP A 27 -2.21 4.56 15.26
N GLU A 28 -2.04 4.21 13.98
CA GLU A 28 -1.73 2.83 13.59
C GLU A 28 -0.38 2.38 14.13
N MET A 29 0.63 3.23 14.04
CA MET A 29 1.97 2.92 14.53
C MET A 29 2.01 2.76 16.04
N ASN A 30 1.14 3.44 16.77
CA ASN A 30 1.04 3.34 18.22
C ASN A 30 0.17 2.17 18.70
N ASN A 31 -0.51 1.48 17.79
CA ASN A 31 -1.35 0.35 18.14
C ASN A 31 -0.47 -0.85 18.57
N PRO A 32 -0.80 -1.56 19.67
CA PRO A 32 0.01 -2.69 20.11
C PRO A 32 0.22 -3.78 19.09
N LYS A 33 -0.77 -4.04 18.22
CA LYS A 33 -0.65 -5.04 17.16
C LYS A 33 0.41 -4.67 16.13
N SER A 34 0.57 -3.37 15.86
CA SER A 34 1.60 -2.87 14.95
C SER A 34 2.96 -2.78 15.64
N ARG A 35 2.99 -2.24 16.86
CA ARG A 35 4.24 -1.98 17.59
C ARG A 35 5.04 -3.24 17.88
N HIS A 36 4.36 -4.36 18.10
CA HIS A 36 5.01 -5.64 18.41
C HIS A 36 5.30 -6.48 17.18
N SER A 37 5.03 -5.96 16.00
CA SER A 37 5.37 -6.61 14.74
C SER A 37 6.85 -6.41 14.42
N ASN A 38 7.45 -7.40 13.76
CA ASN A 38 8.81 -7.26 13.23
C ASN A 38 8.89 -6.23 12.11
N SER A 39 7.75 -5.87 11.54
CA SER A 39 7.66 -4.93 10.42
C SER A 39 6.41 -4.07 10.64
N PRO A 40 6.51 -2.99 11.43
CA PRO A 40 5.33 -2.20 11.82
C PRO A 40 4.84 -1.30 10.68
N LEU A 41 4.22 -1.91 9.65
CA LEU A 41 3.71 -1.24 8.46
C LEU A 41 2.19 -1.20 8.41
N SER A 42 1.54 -1.22 9.56
CA SER A 42 0.08 -1.18 9.66
C SER A 42 -0.50 0.03 8.90
N GLY A 43 -1.39 -0.25 7.96
CA GLY A 43 -2.01 0.78 7.12
C GLY A 43 -1.18 1.23 5.91
N PHE A 44 0.08 0.85 5.83
CA PHE A 44 0.97 1.28 4.75
C PHE A 44 0.64 0.62 3.41
N LEU A 45 0.99 1.31 2.33
CA LEU A 45 1.10 0.77 0.99
C LEU A 45 2.59 0.54 0.72
N GLN A 46 2.95 -0.68 0.33
CA GLN A 46 4.34 -1.04 0.07
C GLN A 46 4.51 -1.45 -1.38
N PHE A 47 5.51 -0.88 -2.04
CA PHE A 47 5.94 -1.32 -3.37
C PHE A 47 7.21 -2.14 -3.23
N LEU A 48 7.26 -3.25 -3.97
CA LEU A 48 8.38 -4.19 -3.96
C LEU A 48 9.06 -4.18 -5.33
N HIS A 49 10.38 -4.07 -5.35
CA HIS A 49 11.14 -4.07 -6.58
C HIS A 49 12.47 -4.80 -6.40
N LEU A 50 13.05 -5.27 -7.49
CA LEU A 50 14.39 -5.84 -7.46
C LEU A 50 15.42 -4.71 -7.34
N GLU A 51 16.36 -4.88 -6.44
CA GLU A 51 17.39 -3.90 -6.18
C GLU A 51 18.74 -4.49 -6.56
N GLN A 52 19.22 -4.13 -7.74
CA GLN A 52 20.47 -4.68 -8.27
C GLN A 52 21.69 -4.29 -7.43
N ALA A 53 21.68 -3.08 -6.88
CA ALA A 53 22.74 -2.59 -6.03
C ALA A 53 22.91 -3.40 -4.74
N SER A 54 21.89 -4.13 -4.33
CA SER A 54 21.87 -4.93 -3.11
C SER A 54 22.10 -6.42 -3.39
N ARG A 55 22.84 -6.75 -4.44
CA ARG A 55 23.20 -8.13 -4.79
C ARG A 55 21.97 -9.03 -5.01
N GLY A 56 20.96 -8.51 -5.68
CA GLY A 56 19.75 -9.25 -5.97
C GLY A 56 18.71 -9.24 -4.85
N GLY A 57 18.87 -8.38 -3.86
CA GLY A 57 17.88 -8.20 -2.82
C GLY A 57 16.60 -7.56 -3.34
N ILE A 58 15.56 -7.57 -2.51
CA ILE A 58 14.29 -6.92 -2.81
C ILE A 58 14.27 -5.57 -2.13
N GLY A 59 14.11 -4.50 -2.92
CA GLY A 59 13.92 -3.15 -2.40
C GLY A 59 12.47 -2.93 -2.02
N GLU A 60 12.26 -2.09 -1.03
CA GLU A 60 10.92 -1.72 -0.54
C GLU A 60 10.75 -0.22 -0.58
N HIS A 61 9.58 0.23 -1.03
CA HIS A 61 9.18 1.62 -0.92
C HIS A 61 7.86 1.65 -0.15
N ASN A 62 7.90 2.19 1.07
CA ASN A 62 6.77 2.18 1.99
C ASN A 62 6.11 3.55 2.04
N VAL A 63 4.82 3.60 1.76
CA VAL A 63 4.05 4.84 1.75
C VAL A 63 3.05 4.81 2.90
N PRO A 64 3.13 5.76 3.84
CA PRO A 64 2.23 5.81 5.00
C PRO A 64 0.88 6.40 4.61
N VAL A 65 0.07 5.61 3.92
CA VAL A 65 -1.22 6.05 3.40
C VAL A 65 -2.24 6.13 4.53
N ASP A 66 -2.69 7.33 4.83
CA ASP A 66 -3.70 7.57 5.85
C ASP A 66 -4.71 8.62 5.36
N ARG A 67 -5.46 9.22 6.29
CA ARG A 67 -6.50 10.19 5.97
C ARG A 67 -5.98 11.35 5.12
N THR A 68 -4.70 11.72 5.25
CA THR A 68 -4.11 12.80 4.47
C THR A 68 -4.00 12.47 2.98
N TYR A 69 -4.16 11.21 2.62
CA TYR A 69 -4.12 10.76 1.23
C TYR A 69 -5.50 10.70 0.55
N GLU A 70 -6.57 10.99 1.25
CA GLU A 70 -7.90 11.02 0.63
C GLU A 70 -7.92 12.03 -0.53
N GLY A 71 -8.46 11.60 -1.67
CA GLY A 71 -8.47 12.39 -2.89
C GLY A 71 -7.18 12.33 -3.69
N LYS A 72 -6.19 11.59 -3.23
CA LYS A 72 -4.90 11.40 -3.91
C LYS A 72 -4.78 9.98 -4.42
N GLY A 73 -3.81 9.78 -5.30
CA GLY A 73 -3.58 8.45 -5.85
C GLY A 73 -2.18 8.26 -6.35
N PHE A 74 -1.92 7.06 -6.84
CA PHE A 74 -0.64 6.68 -7.44
C PHE A 74 -0.87 6.09 -8.82
N LEU A 75 0.05 6.41 -9.73
CA LEU A 75 0.16 5.77 -11.03
C LEU A 75 1.52 5.08 -11.06
N PHE A 76 1.53 3.79 -11.39
CA PHE A 76 2.76 3.01 -11.35
C PHE A 76 2.75 1.93 -12.44
N PRO A 77 3.94 1.42 -12.84
CA PRO A 77 3.99 0.34 -13.82
C PRO A 77 3.21 -0.88 -13.36
N ALA A 78 2.45 -1.49 -14.26
CA ALA A 78 1.57 -2.61 -13.91
C ALA A 78 2.34 -3.82 -13.37
N PHE A 79 3.61 -3.98 -13.75
CA PHE A 79 4.44 -5.10 -13.29
C PHE A 79 4.95 -4.91 -11.86
N LEU A 80 4.83 -3.71 -11.29
CA LEU A 80 5.35 -3.42 -9.95
C LEU A 80 4.46 -4.10 -8.89
N LYS A 81 5.05 -4.97 -8.11
CA LYS A 81 4.33 -5.66 -7.05
C LYS A 81 4.09 -4.72 -5.87
N HIS A 82 2.95 -4.88 -5.23
CA HIS A 82 2.57 -4.03 -4.12
C HIS A 82 1.75 -4.80 -3.09
N VAL A 83 1.79 -4.30 -1.85
CA VAL A 83 1.06 -4.84 -0.71
C VAL A 83 0.34 -3.71 -0.03
N VAL A 84 -0.92 -3.93 0.33
CA VAL A 84 -1.69 -3.00 1.15
C VAL A 84 -1.88 -3.64 2.51
N TYR A 85 -1.24 -3.08 3.53
CA TYR A 85 -1.28 -3.66 4.87
C TYR A 85 -2.58 -3.34 5.59
N PRO A 86 -3.04 -4.24 6.48
CA PRO A 86 -4.24 -3.99 7.27
C PRO A 86 -4.02 -2.88 8.28
N PHE A 87 -5.13 -2.34 8.78
CA PHE A 87 -5.14 -1.33 9.83
C PHE A 87 -6.07 -1.78 10.96
N TYR A 88 -5.86 -1.25 12.16
CA TYR A 88 -6.48 -1.80 13.37
C TYR A 88 -7.17 -0.79 14.27
N THR A 89 -7.03 0.53 14.03
CA THR A 89 -7.54 1.55 14.94
C THR A 89 -9.01 1.92 14.72
N THR A 90 -9.64 1.39 13.67
CA THR A 90 -11.03 1.68 13.35
C THR A 90 -11.68 0.51 12.63
N ASP A 91 -12.99 0.39 12.75
CA ASP A 91 -13.80 -0.58 12.02
C ASP A 91 -14.38 -0.02 10.73
N LYS A 92 -14.19 1.27 10.47
CA LYS A 92 -14.66 1.89 9.23
C LYS A 92 -13.85 1.37 8.05
N PRO A 93 -14.45 1.14 6.89
CA PRO A 93 -13.73 0.61 5.74
C PRO A 93 -12.82 1.65 5.09
N ARG A 94 -11.69 1.18 4.59
CA ARG A 94 -10.88 1.92 3.64
C ARG A 94 -11.47 1.66 2.25
N ILE A 95 -11.69 2.72 1.49
CA ILE A 95 -12.30 2.64 0.16
C ILE A 95 -11.30 3.17 -0.85
N THR A 96 -10.96 2.35 -1.84
CA THR A 96 -10.07 2.72 -2.93
C THR A 96 -10.73 2.43 -4.27
N MET A 97 -10.29 3.13 -5.30
CA MET A 97 -10.63 2.83 -6.68
C MET A 97 -9.33 2.51 -7.39
N SER A 98 -9.25 1.36 -8.05
CA SER A 98 -8.04 0.96 -8.76
C SER A 98 -8.39 0.42 -10.14
N GLY A 99 -7.41 0.45 -11.02
CA GLY A 99 -7.59 -0.06 -12.37
C GLY A 99 -6.26 -0.17 -13.10
N ASN A 100 -6.35 -0.67 -14.35
CA ASN A 100 -5.20 -0.87 -15.21
C ASN A 100 -5.40 -0.13 -16.50
N ILE A 101 -4.29 0.36 -17.06
CA ILE A 101 -4.26 1.05 -18.36
C ILE A 101 -3.55 0.13 -19.34
N TYR A 102 -4.19 -0.13 -20.47
CA TYR A 102 -3.68 -1.00 -21.50
C TYR A 102 -3.37 -0.20 -22.77
N ALA A 103 -2.42 -0.69 -23.56
CA ALA A 103 -2.21 -0.17 -24.90
C ALA A 103 -3.36 -0.62 -25.82
N VAL A 104 -3.78 0.27 -26.70
CA VAL A 104 -4.82 -0.01 -27.70
C VAL A 104 -4.16 -0.41 -29.02
#